data_45bbaa9fa2bde9e1816757eed99e4a39
#
_entry.id   45bbaa9fa2bde9e1816757eed99e4a39
#
_cell.length_a   1.000
_cell.length_b   1.000
_cell.length_c   1.000
_cell.angle_alpha   90.00
_cell.angle_beta   90.00
_cell.angle_gamma   90.00
#
_symmetry.space_group_name_H-M   'P 1'
#
loop_
_entity.id
_entity.type
_entity.pdbx_description
1 polymer ?
#
loop_
_entity_poly.entity_id
_entity_poly.type
_entity_poly.pdbx_seq_one_letter_code
_entity_poly.pdbx_strand_id
1 'polypeptide(L)'
;MLSNLMLYRSLTQTQKANAALEREGIPNRVIRVPRAVSGDGCSHCVRLGQRDLFRALACLADMDLSPRRVYVTAGDGNFEEVRL
;
A
#
# COMPACT_ATOMS: atom_id res chain seq x y z
N MET A 1 -12.49 9.35 -5.32
CA MET A 1 -11.15 9.08 -5.83
C MET A 1 -10.72 7.68 -5.43
N LEU A 2 -10.23 6.89 -6.37
CA LEU A 2 -9.77 5.54 -6.08
C LEU A 2 -8.37 5.58 -5.46
N SER A 3 -8.16 4.74 -4.48
CA SER A 3 -6.86 4.62 -3.85
C SER A 3 -6.51 3.15 -3.65
N ASN A 4 -5.22 2.89 -3.44
CA ASN A 4 -4.73 1.56 -3.19
C ASN A 4 -4.14 1.48 -1.78
N LEU A 5 -4.23 0.29 -1.21
CA LEU A 5 -3.60 -0.02 0.07
C LEU A 5 -2.58 -1.12 -0.18
N MET A 6 -1.36 -0.88 0.28
CA MET A 6 -0.29 -1.89 0.21
C MET A 6 -0.02 -2.40 1.61
N LEU A 7 -0.21 -3.69 1.82
CA LEU A 7 -0.07 -4.32 3.13
C LEU A 7 1.24 -5.09 3.24
N TYR A 8 1.89 -4.90 4.36
CA TYR A 8 3.16 -5.55 4.69
C TYR A 8 2.99 -6.41 5.94
N ARG A 9 4.00 -7.20 6.25
CA ARG A 9 3.97 -8.08 7.43
C ARG A 9 4.18 -7.34 8.74
N SER A 10 4.85 -6.19 8.68
CA SER A 10 5.21 -5.48 9.91
C SER A 10 5.13 -3.97 9.70
N LEU A 11 4.99 -3.25 10.79
CA LEU A 11 5.03 -1.79 10.77
C LEU A 11 6.39 -1.28 10.26
N THR A 12 7.47 -1.98 10.62
CA THR A 12 8.80 -1.59 10.16
C THR A 12 8.89 -1.62 8.63
N GLN A 13 8.38 -2.68 8.00
CA GLN A 13 8.37 -2.76 6.54
C GLN A 13 7.47 -1.68 5.93
N THR A 14 6.32 -1.43 6.55
CA THR A 14 5.41 -0.38 6.10
C THR A 14 6.10 0.98 6.11
N GLN A 15 6.83 1.28 7.18
CA GLN A 15 7.56 2.55 7.30
C GLN A 15 8.70 2.66 6.30
N LYS A 16 9.40 1.56 6.03
CA LYS A 16 10.46 1.55 5.02
C LYS A 16 9.90 1.82 3.63
N ALA A 17 8.76 1.23 3.31
CA ALA A 17 8.09 1.46 2.03
C ALA A 17 7.66 2.92 1.91
N ASN A 18 7.08 3.48 2.97
CA ASN A 18 6.69 4.88 3.00
C ASN A 18 7.88 5.80 2.70
N ALA A 19 8.99 5.59 3.39
CA ALA A 19 10.20 6.41 3.20
C ALA A 19 10.76 6.27 1.77
N ALA A 20 10.76 5.06 1.23
CA ALA A 20 11.25 4.83 -0.13
C ALA A 20 10.40 5.57 -1.16
N LEU A 21 9.08 5.53 -1.02
CA LEU A 21 8.16 6.20 -1.93
C LEU A 21 8.28 7.72 -1.82
N GLU A 22 8.44 8.25 -0.61
CA GLU A 22 8.65 9.68 -0.42
C GLU A 22 9.92 10.15 -1.13
N ARG A 23 10.98 9.36 -1.04
CA ARG A 23 12.24 9.67 -1.68
C ARG A 23 12.12 9.75 -3.20
N GLU A 24 11.22 8.94 -3.78
CA GLU A 24 10.95 8.92 -5.21
C GLU A 24 9.88 9.92 -5.64
N GLY A 25 9.39 10.73 -4.71
CA GLY A 25 8.36 11.72 -5.02
C GLY A 25 6.99 11.13 -5.28
N ILE A 26 6.72 9.93 -4.79
CA ILE A 26 5.42 9.28 -4.94
C ILE A 26 4.58 9.58 -3.71
N PRO A 27 3.49 10.35 -3.83
CA PRO A 27 2.65 10.68 -2.67
C PRO A 27 2.06 9.42 -2.05
N ASN A 28 2.20 9.29 -0.74
CA ASN A 28 1.68 8.14 -0.02
C ASN A 28 1.52 8.48 1.46
N ARG A 29 0.83 7.62 2.19
CA ARG A 29 0.57 7.81 3.61
C ARG A 29 0.53 6.47 4.33
N VAL A 30 1.07 6.43 5.55
CA VAL A 30 0.87 5.28 6.43
C VAL A 30 -0.45 5.50 7.17
N ILE A 31 -1.36 4.54 7.08
CA ILE A 31 -2.66 4.60 7.77
C ILE A 31 -2.90 3.30 8.50
N ARG A 32 -3.88 3.29 9.41
CA ARG A 32 -4.34 2.04 10.00
C ARG A 32 -5.07 1.22 8.95
N VAL A 33 -4.86 -0.09 9.01
CA VAL A 33 -5.59 -1.01 8.12
C VAL A 33 -7.09 -0.90 8.41
N PRO A 34 -7.92 -0.58 7.40
CA PRO A 34 -9.38 -0.50 7.60
C PRO A 34 -9.95 -1.86 8.01
N ARG A 35 -11.05 -1.83 8.77
CA ARG A 35 -11.69 -3.06 9.23
C ARG A 35 -12.14 -3.96 8.11
N ALA A 36 -12.51 -3.39 6.98
CA ALA A 36 -12.98 -4.14 5.81
C ALA A 36 -11.85 -4.92 5.13
N VAL A 37 -10.60 -4.66 5.51
CA VAL A 37 -9.44 -5.30 4.90
C VAL A 37 -8.81 -6.24 5.92
N SER A 38 -8.55 -7.49 5.48
CA SER A 38 -7.86 -8.45 6.32
C SER A 38 -6.38 -8.12 6.34
N GLY A 39 -5.87 -7.72 7.50
CA GLY A 39 -4.48 -7.27 7.63
C GLY A 39 -3.61 -8.31 8.28
N ASP A 40 -3.33 -9.39 7.76
CA ASP A 40 -2.33 -10.42 8.17
C ASP A 40 -1.47 -10.09 9.41
N GLY A 41 -2.10 -9.53 10.46
CA GLY A 41 -1.42 -9.20 11.71
C GLY A 41 -0.78 -7.82 11.75
N CYS A 42 -0.67 -7.11 10.65
CA CYS A 42 -0.14 -5.76 10.64
C CYS A 42 -1.24 -4.75 10.86
N SER A 43 -1.02 -3.79 11.75
CA SER A 43 -2.03 -2.78 12.08
C SER A 43 -2.03 -1.59 11.11
N HIS A 44 -1.01 -1.45 10.29
CA HIS A 44 -0.84 -0.29 9.40
C HIS A 44 -0.52 -0.74 7.98
N CYS A 45 -0.82 0.14 7.03
CA CYS A 45 -0.53 -0.09 5.62
C CYS A 45 -0.17 1.23 4.94
N VAL A 46 0.31 1.14 3.70
CA VAL A 46 0.59 2.33 2.89
C VAL A 46 -0.59 2.59 1.97
N ARG A 47 -1.10 3.81 1.99
CA ARG A 47 -2.15 4.27 1.09
C ARG A 47 -1.57 5.20 0.05
N LEU A 48 -1.96 4.99 -1.20
CA LEU A 48 -1.51 5.85 -2.31
C LEU A 48 -2.60 5.91 -3.38
N GLY A 49 -2.48 6.89 -4.28
CA GLY A 49 -3.43 7.03 -5.38
C GLY A 49 -3.28 5.91 -6.39
N GLN A 50 -4.38 5.49 -7.00
CA GLN A 50 -4.38 4.41 -7.97
C GLN A 50 -3.45 4.69 -9.16
N ARG A 51 -3.35 5.93 -9.57
CA ARG A 51 -2.49 6.31 -10.70
C ARG A 51 -1.02 6.05 -10.46
N ASP A 52 -0.61 5.99 -9.19
CA ASP A 52 0.79 5.80 -8.82
C ASP A 52 1.14 4.35 -8.50
N LEU A 53 0.17 3.44 -8.55
CA LEU A 53 0.38 2.08 -8.08
C LEU A 53 1.51 1.36 -8.77
N PHE A 54 1.50 1.31 -10.10
CA PHE A 54 2.51 0.55 -10.83
C PHE A 54 3.90 1.15 -10.68
N ARG A 55 3.98 2.48 -10.64
CA ARG A 55 5.24 3.17 -10.41
C ARG A 55 5.78 2.85 -9.02
N ALA A 56 4.89 2.84 -8.02
CA ALA A 56 5.27 2.49 -6.66
C ALA A 56 5.74 1.04 -6.56
N LEU A 57 5.02 0.11 -7.18
CA LEU A 57 5.38 -1.29 -7.14
C LEU A 57 6.75 -1.54 -7.78
N ALA A 58 7.04 -0.88 -8.89
CA ALA A 58 8.35 -1.00 -9.54
C ALA A 58 9.47 -0.48 -8.64
N CYS A 59 9.25 0.68 -8.02
CA CYS A 59 10.20 1.27 -7.09
C CYS A 59 10.49 0.34 -5.91
N LEU A 60 9.43 -0.20 -5.31
CA LEU A 60 9.56 -1.07 -4.13
C LEU A 60 10.17 -2.42 -4.47
N ALA A 61 9.90 -2.94 -5.66
CA ALA A 61 10.52 -4.20 -6.10
C ALA A 61 12.04 -4.07 -6.17
N ASP A 62 12.53 -2.95 -6.66
CA ASP A 62 13.97 -2.68 -6.76
C ASP A 62 14.65 -2.64 -5.38
N MET A 63 13.88 -2.37 -4.34
CA MET A 63 14.38 -2.26 -2.98
C MET A 63 14.03 -3.48 -2.12
N ASP A 64 13.50 -4.52 -2.72
CA ASP A 64 13.03 -5.72 -2.02
C ASP A 64 11.99 -5.38 -0.94
N LEU A 65 11.11 -4.45 -1.27
CA LEU A 65 10.03 -3.98 -0.39
C LEU A 65 8.66 -4.16 -1.03
N SER A 66 8.48 -5.19 -1.86
CA SER A 66 7.18 -5.46 -2.47
C SER A 66 6.14 -5.76 -1.40
N PRO A 67 4.93 -5.22 -1.54
CA PRO A 67 3.88 -5.49 -0.57
C PRO A 67 3.42 -6.94 -0.64
N ARG A 68 2.92 -7.44 0.48
CA ARG A 68 2.37 -8.78 0.56
C ARG A 68 1.00 -8.86 -0.11
N ARG A 69 0.19 -7.82 0.05
CA ARG A 69 -1.13 -7.71 -0.57
C ARG A 69 -1.39 -6.29 -0.99
N VAL A 70 -2.21 -6.14 -2.02
CA VAL A 70 -2.64 -4.84 -2.52
C VAL A 70 -4.16 -4.85 -2.64
N TYR A 71 -4.79 -3.79 -2.15
CA TYR A 71 -6.23 -3.61 -2.27
C TYR A 71 -6.52 -2.31 -3.01
N VAL A 72 -7.64 -2.26 -3.71
CA VAL A 72 -8.15 -1.04 -4.31
C VAL A 72 -9.47 -0.67 -3.65
N THR A 73 -9.69 0.62 -3.44
CA THR A 73 -10.96 1.13 -2.94
C THR A 73 -11.94 1.21 -4.10
N ALA A 74 -13.04 0.44 -4.01
CA ALA A 74 -14.12 0.56 -4.97
C ALA A 74 -14.94 1.83 -4.68
N GLY A 75 -15.73 2.27 -5.67
CA GLY A 75 -16.49 3.50 -5.57
C GLY A 75 -17.53 3.55 -4.45
N ASP A 76 -17.92 2.40 -3.91
CA ASP A 76 -18.88 2.29 -2.82
C ASP A 76 -18.23 2.22 -1.44
N GLY A 77 -16.92 2.42 -1.36
CA GLY A 77 -16.17 2.36 -0.11
C GLY A 77 -15.69 0.96 0.26
N ASN A 78 -16.01 -0.04 -0.53
CA ASN A 78 -15.51 -1.39 -0.32
C ASN A 78 -14.09 -1.53 -0.88
N PHE A 79 -13.38 -2.56 -0.42
CA PHE A 79 -12.03 -2.84 -0.86
C PHE A 79 -11.99 -4.16 -1.59
N GLU A 80 -11.26 -4.21 -2.68
CA GLU A 80 -11.05 -5.43 -3.44
C GLU A 80 -9.57 -5.72 -3.54
N GLU A 81 -9.20 -6.98 -3.36
CA GLU A 81 -7.80 -7.37 -3.50
C GLU A 81 -7.39 -7.35 -4.96
N VAL A 82 -6.24 -6.72 -5.23
CA VAL A 82 -5.66 -6.70 -6.56
C VAL A 82 -4.64 -7.84 -6.63
N ARG A 83 -4.85 -8.75 -7.56
CA ARG A 83 -3.90 -9.83 -7.78
C ARG A 83 -2.88 -9.38 -8.83
N LEU A 84 -1.64 -9.46 -8.45
CA LEU A 84 -0.54 -9.02 -9.30
C LEU A 84 0.18 -10.21 -9.93
#